data_33d3daa331bc7b93c3c12a1803e7c368
#
_entry.id   33d3daa331bc7b93c3c12a1803e7c368
#
_cell.length_a   1.000
_cell.length_b   1.000
_cell.length_c   1.000
_cell.angle_alpha   90.00
_cell.angle_beta   90.00
_cell.angle_gamma   90.00
#
_symmetry.space_group_name_H-M   'P 1'
#
loop_
_entity.id
_entity.type
_entity.pdbx_description
1 polymer ?
#
loop_
_entity_poly.entity_id
_entity_poly.type
_entity_poly.pdbx_seq_one_letter_code
_entity_poly.pdbx_strand_id
1 'polypeptide(L)'
;MLYSYNKTLLEFKKIGLRKLILILSGFTFVIGSVFYGVGRYAAFGDLSIYEKNILLLNIKETPFNESDLVKLMKELNMKFPHIVLAQSYVETGQFKSKIFRENNNLFGMKQARQRVNTAKGTQNNHAYYDSWEESVYDYAFYQCRYLGGIHTEEEYFRYLNASYAEDPNYVSKVKSVIEKQKLRELF
;
A
#
# COMPACT_ATOMS: atom_id res chain seq x y z
N MET A 1 -34.49 -26.24 30.71
CA MET A 1 -34.92 -25.13 31.58
C MET A 1 -33.69 -24.59 32.30
N LEU A 2 -33.47 -23.26 32.29
CA LEU A 2 -32.32 -22.64 32.96
C LEU A 2 -32.80 -21.87 34.18
N TYR A 3 -32.01 -21.90 35.25
CA TYR A 3 -32.30 -21.25 36.51
C TYR A 3 -31.11 -20.38 36.95
N SER A 4 -31.35 -19.20 37.50
CA SER A 4 -30.36 -18.39 38.17
C SER A 4 -30.47 -18.59 39.69
N TYR A 5 -29.36 -18.72 40.35
CA TYR A 5 -29.31 -18.83 41.80
C TYR A 5 -29.21 -17.43 42.43
N ASN A 6 -30.16 -17.12 43.31
CA ASN A 6 -30.12 -15.89 44.10
C ASN A 6 -29.47 -16.18 45.47
N LYS A 7 -28.26 -15.68 45.64
CA LYS A 7 -27.44 -15.92 46.86
C LYS A 7 -28.06 -15.32 48.14
N THR A 8 -28.80 -14.25 47.98
CA THR A 8 -29.41 -13.52 49.14
C THR A 8 -30.66 -14.22 49.65
N LEU A 9 -31.44 -14.83 48.74
CA LEU A 9 -32.67 -15.54 49.10
C LEU A 9 -32.47 -17.07 49.14
N LEU A 10 -31.27 -17.57 48.83
CA LEU A 10 -30.94 -18.99 48.71
C LEU A 10 -31.91 -19.79 47.83
N GLU A 11 -32.47 -19.13 46.79
CA GLU A 11 -33.47 -19.73 45.95
C GLU A 11 -33.02 -19.79 44.46
N PHE A 12 -33.47 -20.83 43.76
CA PHE A 12 -33.34 -20.93 42.30
C PHE A 12 -34.53 -20.26 41.60
N LYS A 13 -34.29 -19.21 40.86
CA LYS A 13 -35.31 -18.53 40.06
C LYS A 13 -35.20 -18.90 38.58
N LYS A 14 -36.34 -19.30 38.00
CA LYS A 14 -36.41 -19.61 36.56
C LYS A 14 -36.09 -18.39 35.71
N ILE A 15 -35.16 -18.53 34.76
CA ILE A 15 -34.83 -17.46 33.84
C ILE A 15 -35.93 -17.37 32.81
N GLY A 16 -36.60 -16.19 32.73
CA GLY A 16 -37.63 -15.96 31.72
C GLY A 16 -37.08 -15.97 30.30
N LEU A 17 -37.88 -16.43 29.34
CA LEU A 17 -37.49 -16.58 27.94
C LEU A 17 -36.86 -15.28 27.35
N ARG A 18 -37.39 -14.12 27.66
CA ARG A 18 -36.86 -12.80 27.19
C ARG A 18 -35.44 -12.56 27.70
N LYS A 19 -35.15 -12.87 28.97
CA LYS A 19 -33.82 -12.70 29.56
C LYS A 19 -32.83 -13.70 28.98
N LEU A 20 -33.28 -14.92 28.70
CA LEU A 20 -32.46 -15.94 28.05
C LEU A 20 -32.10 -15.53 26.61
N ILE A 21 -33.05 -15.00 25.84
CA ILE A 21 -32.83 -14.50 24.46
C ILE A 21 -31.80 -13.36 24.48
N LEU A 22 -31.87 -12.41 25.41
CA LEU A 22 -30.91 -11.30 25.54
C LEU A 22 -29.49 -11.79 25.87
N ILE A 23 -29.38 -12.78 26.76
CA ILE A 23 -28.06 -13.37 27.10
C ILE A 23 -27.47 -14.09 25.87
N LEU A 24 -28.27 -14.89 25.18
CA LEU A 24 -27.83 -15.61 23.98
C LEU A 24 -27.46 -14.67 22.83
N SER A 25 -28.27 -13.62 22.59
CA SER A 25 -27.96 -12.64 21.54
C SER A 25 -26.69 -11.82 21.84
N GLY A 26 -26.47 -11.46 23.11
CA GLY A 26 -25.21 -10.82 23.53
C GLY A 26 -24.02 -11.73 23.32
N PHE A 27 -24.14 -13.01 23.63
CA PHE A 27 -23.07 -13.98 23.45
C PHE A 27 -22.72 -14.23 21.98
N THR A 28 -23.75 -14.38 21.12
CA THR A 28 -23.54 -14.51 19.67
C THR A 28 -22.93 -13.26 19.06
N PHE A 29 -23.31 -12.07 19.50
CA PHE A 29 -22.71 -10.81 19.03
C PHE A 29 -21.23 -10.71 19.40
N VAL A 30 -20.86 -11.04 20.64
CA VAL A 30 -19.45 -11.02 21.08
C VAL A 30 -18.61 -12.03 20.31
N ILE A 31 -19.09 -13.27 20.16
CA ILE A 31 -18.41 -14.30 19.38
C ILE A 31 -18.27 -13.85 17.92
N GLY A 32 -19.35 -13.37 17.31
CA GLY A 32 -19.33 -12.88 15.92
C GLY A 32 -18.33 -11.75 15.69
N SER A 33 -18.24 -10.79 16.62
CA SER A 33 -17.26 -9.69 16.52
C SER A 33 -15.81 -10.15 16.68
N VAL A 34 -15.55 -11.13 17.57
CA VAL A 34 -14.22 -11.73 17.71
C VAL A 34 -13.81 -12.48 16.45
N PHE A 35 -14.69 -13.34 15.91
CA PHE A 35 -14.40 -14.09 14.67
C PHE A 35 -14.26 -13.16 13.46
N TYR A 36 -15.05 -12.09 13.38
CA TYR A 36 -14.90 -11.07 12.33
C TYR A 36 -13.56 -10.33 12.44
N GLY A 37 -13.16 -9.93 13.66
CA GLY A 37 -11.87 -9.28 13.91
C GLY A 37 -10.68 -10.18 13.58
N VAL A 38 -10.70 -11.43 14.08
CA VAL A 38 -9.65 -12.41 13.81
C VAL A 38 -9.59 -12.79 12.33
N GLY A 39 -10.75 -13.00 11.69
CA GLY A 39 -10.83 -13.31 10.27
C GLY A 39 -10.26 -12.19 9.39
N ARG A 40 -10.57 -10.92 9.71
CA ARG A 40 -9.95 -9.78 9.01
C ARG A 40 -8.43 -9.71 9.23
N TYR A 41 -7.98 -9.93 10.46
CA TYR A 41 -6.55 -9.86 10.78
C TYR A 41 -5.77 -10.97 10.07
N ALA A 42 -6.29 -12.20 10.04
CA ALA A 42 -5.70 -13.33 9.33
C ALA A 42 -5.69 -13.09 7.81
N ALA A 43 -6.83 -12.65 7.22
CA ALA A 43 -6.93 -12.38 5.78
C ALA A 43 -5.96 -11.25 5.34
N PHE A 44 -5.81 -10.19 6.13
CA PHE A 44 -4.84 -9.13 5.83
C PHE A 44 -3.38 -9.58 6.02
N GLY A 45 -3.11 -10.44 7.02
CA GLY A 45 -1.77 -10.99 7.24
C GLY A 45 -1.33 -11.92 6.11
N ASP A 46 -2.20 -12.85 5.73
CA ASP A 46 -1.91 -13.83 4.68
C ASP A 46 -1.81 -13.20 3.29
N LEU A 47 -2.68 -12.21 2.96
CA LEU A 47 -2.58 -11.45 1.71
C LEU A 47 -1.25 -10.70 1.60
N SER A 48 -0.79 -10.07 2.68
CA SER A 48 0.46 -9.32 2.65
C SER A 48 1.69 -10.21 2.47
N ILE A 49 1.72 -11.39 3.07
CA ILE A 49 2.80 -12.38 2.95
C ILE A 49 2.76 -13.02 1.55
N TYR A 50 1.57 -13.35 1.07
CA TYR A 50 1.38 -13.98 -0.24
C TYR A 50 1.76 -13.03 -1.38
N GLU A 51 1.30 -11.76 -1.33
CA GLU A 51 1.68 -10.72 -2.29
C GLU A 51 3.18 -10.47 -2.28
N LYS A 52 3.80 -10.38 -1.11
CA LYS A 52 5.25 -10.22 -0.97
C LYS A 52 6.02 -11.41 -1.54
N ASN A 53 5.57 -12.64 -1.30
CA ASN A 53 6.24 -13.83 -1.80
C ASN A 53 6.10 -13.99 -3.33
N ILE A 54 4.94 -13.69 -3.91
CA ILE A 54 4.77 -13.69 -5.38
C ILE A 54 5.67 -12.65 -6.03
N LEU A 55 5.75 -11.46 -5.47
CA LEU A 55 6.64 -10.41 -5.93
C LEU A 55 8.12 -10.85 -5.90
N LEU A 56 8.57 -11.42 -4.78
CA LEU A 56 9.95 -11.87 -4.61
C LEU A 56 10.34 -13.06 -5.49
N LEU A 57 9.40 -13.94 -5.85
CA LEU A 57 9.66 -15.11 -6.71
C LEU A 57 9.94 -14.73 -8.18
N ASN A 58 9.53 -13.56 -8.62
CA ASN A 58 9.66 -13.10 -10.01
C ASN A 58 10.77 -12.05 -10.23
N ILE A 59 11.44 -11.61 -9.17
CA ILE A 59 12.51 -10.61 -9.29
C ILE A 59 13.79 -11.31 -9.74
N LYS A 60 14.06 -11.28 -11.04
CA LYS A 60 15.37 -11.51 -11.60
C LYS A 60 16.15 -10.21 -11.47
N GLU A 61 17.35 -10.26 -10.89
CA GLU A 61 18.26 -9.10 -10.93
C GLU A 61 18.61 -8.79 -12.40
N THR A 62 17.86 -7.87 -12.99
CA THR A 62 18.13 -7.40 -14.35
C THR A 62 18.78 -6.02 -14.26
N PRO A 63 19.81 -5.74 -15.06
CA PRO A 63 20.33 -4.39 -15.18
C PRO A 63 19.19 -3.42 -15.53
N PHE A 64 19.19 -2.25 -14.92
CA PHE A 64 18.16 -1.24 -15.19
C PHE A 64 18.10 -0.89 -16.67
N ASN A 65 16.90 -0.92 -17.22
CA ASN A 65 16.59 -0.48 -18.56
C ASN A 65 15.24 0.25 -18.54
N GLU A 66 15.16 1.41 -19.16
CA GLU A 66 13.94 2.22 -19.18
C GLU A 66 12.78 1.54 -19.91
N SER A 67 13.05 0.81 -20.99
CA SER A 67 12.00 0.08 -21.71
C SER A 67 11.40 -1.03 -20.84
N ASP A 68 12.20 -1.67 -20.01
CA ASP A 68 11.71 -2.68 -19.05
C ASP A 68 10.93 -2.05 -17.91
N LEU A 69 11.32 -0.83 -17.47
CA LEU A 69 10.54 -0.05 -16.52
C LEU A 69 9.14 0.29 -17.07
N VAL A 70 9.05 0.77 -18.32
CA VAL A 70 7.77 1.05 -19.00
C VAL A 70 6.93 -0.21 -19.11
N LYS A 71 7.54 -1.33 -19.49
CA LYS A 71 6.87 -2.63 -19.58
C LYS A 71 6.31 -3.06 -18.23
N LEU A 72 7.12 -2.99 -17.15
CA LEU A 72 6.69 -3.34 -15.81
C LEU A 72 5.54 -2.44 -15.31
N MET A 73 5.60 -1.14 -15.58
CA MET A 73 4.50 -0.22 -15.24
C MET A 73 3.17 -0.60 -15.93
N LYS A 74 3.24 -1.05 -17.19
CA LYS A 74 2.07 -1.55 -17.93
C LYS A 74 1.54 -2.86 -17.34
N GLU A 75 2.41 -3.83 -17.07
CA GLU A 75 2.06 -5.11 -16.46
C GLU A 75 1.38 -4.95 -15.11
N LEU A 76 1.84 -3.98 -14.31
CA LEU A 76 1.24 -3.63 -13.01
C LEU A 76 -0.03 -2.79 -13.13
N ASN A 77 -0.43 -2.41 -14.34
CA ASN A 77 -1.58 -1.53 -14.59
C ASN A 77 -1.55 -0.28 -13.70
N MET A 78 -0.39 0.38 -13.64
CA MET A 78 -0.20 1.55 -12.77
C MET A 78 -1.09 2.71 -13.21
N LYS A 79 -1.66 3.44 -12.26
CA LYS A 79 -2.45 4.64 -12.54
C LYS A 79 -1.56 5.76 -13.08
N PHE A 80 -1.97 6.39 -14.18
CA PHE A 80 -1.26 7.50 -14.81
C PHE A 80 0.24 7.22 -15.00
N PRO A 81 0.60 6.14 -15.70
CA PRO A 81 1.98 5.63 -15.72
C PRO A 81 2.97 6.65 -16.32
N HIS A 82 2.54 7.50 -17.27
CA HIS A 82 3.37 8.59 -17.78
C HIS A 82 3.74 9.64 -16.72
N ILE A 83 2.86 9.90 -15.73
CA ILE A 83 3.18 10.77 -14.59
C ILE A 83 4.18 10.06 -13.68
N VAL A 84 3.96 8.77 -13.39
CA VAL A 84 4.87 7.97 -12.55
C VAL A 84 6.26 7.88 -13.18
N LEU A 85 6.34 7.65 -14.48
CA LEU A 85 7.62 7.64 -15.19
C LEU A 85 8.30 9.01 -15.11
N ALA A 86 7.57 10.11 -15.29
CA ALA A 86 8.13 11.46 -15.12
C ALA A 86 8.62 11.73 -13.70
N GLN A 87 7.93 11.21 -12.68
CA GLN A 87 8.42 11.27 -11.28
C GLN A 87 9.76 10.55 -11.14
N SER A 88 9.90 9.34 -11.69
CA SER A 88 11.18 8.62 -11.62
C SER A 88 12.32 9.39 -12.29
N TYR A 89 12.07 10.09 -13.38
CA TYR A 89 13.06 10.98 -14.01
C TYR A 89 13.48 12.14 -13.09
N VAL A 90 12.49 12.76 -12.44
CA VAL A 90 12.75 13.91 -11.53
C VAL A 90 13.52 13.43 -10.30
N GLU A 91 13.06 12.37 -9.63
CA GLU A 91 13.65 11.86 -8.40
C GLU A 91 15.07 11.30 -8.60
N THR A 92 15.32 10.70 -9.75
CA THR A 92 16.61 10.07 -10.02
C THR A 92 17.57 10.95 -10.83
N GLY A 93 17.17 12.17 -11.19
CA GLY A 93 17.95 13.00 -12.10
C GLY A 93 18.27 12.26 -13.40
N GLN A 94 17.24 11.75 -14.06
CA GLN A 94 17.34 10.93 -15.29
C GLN A 94 18.18 9.66 -15.06
N PHE A 95 17.87 8.94 -13.99
CA PHE A 95 18.50 7.67 -13.61
C PHE A 95 20.00 7.77 -13.28
N LYS A 96 20.48 8.96 -12.89
CA LYS A 96 21.90 9.23 -12.61
C LYS A 96 22.20 9.50 -11.14
N SER A 97 21.19 9.65 -10.29
CA SER A 97 21.38 10.02 -8.89
C SER A 97 22.08 8.92 -8.10
N LYS A 98 22.76 9.34 -7.01
CA LYS A 98 23.39 8.43 -6.07
C LYS A 98 22.37 7.51 -5.41
N ILE A 99 21.21 8.08 -5.02
CA ILE A 99 20.12 7.31 -4.36
C ILE A 99 19.61 6.20 -5.28
N PHE A 100 19.43 6.48 -6.57
CA PHE A 100 19.04 5.42 -7.50
C PHE A 100 20.11 4.33 -7.61
N ARG A 101 21.36 4.70 -7.79
CA ARG A 101 22.46 3.74 -8.00
C ARG A 101 22.80 2.88 -6.78
N GLU A 102 22.68 3.45 -5.58
CA GLU A 102 23.05 2.75 -4.33
C GLU A 102 21.88 2.07 -3.64
N ASN A 103 20.67 2.62 -3.81
CA ASN A 103 19.48 2.14 -3.13
C ASN A 103 18.48 1.45 -4.08
N ASN A 104 18.73 1.40 -5.39
CA ASN A 104 17.74 0.98 -6.40
C ASN A 104 16.39 1.72 -6.31
N ASN A 105 16.41 2.96 -5.80
CA ASN A 105 15.20 3.71 -5.45
C ASN A 105 14.87 4.71 -6.56
N LEU A 106 13.83 4.38 -7.36
CA LEU A 106 13.39 5.18 -8.50
C LEU A 106 12.53 6.39 -8.13
N PHE A 107 11.93 6.39 -6.94
CA PHE A 107 10.88 7.35 -6.58
C PHE A 107 11.21 8.16 -5.32
N GLY A 108 12.45 8.11 -4.82
CA GLY A 108 12.82 8.81 -3.59
C GLY A 108 12.06 8.35 -2.34
N MET A 109 11.48 7.16 -2.37
CA MET A 109 10.63 6.64 -1.29
C MET A 109 11.39 6.46 0.01
N LYS A 110 10.72 6.75 1.13
CA LYS A 110 11.13 6.35 2.48
C LYS A 110 10.54 4.98 2.81
N GLN A 111 11.23 4.20 3.64
CA GLN A 111 10.70 2.91 4.08
C GLN A 111 9.35 3.09 4.79
N ALA A 112 8.30 2.47 4.26
CA ALA A 112 6.97 2.55 4.82
C ALA A 112 6.84 1.70 6.08
N ARG A 113 6.14 2.23 7.11
CA ARG A 113 5.85 1.53 8.37
C ARG A 113 4.41 1.05 8.48
N GLN A 114 3.50 1.67 7.71
CA GLN A 114 2.04 1.48 7.86
C GLN A 114 1.37 0.87 6.62
N ARG A 115 2.15 0.43 5.65
CA ARG A 115 1.68 -0.27 4.46
C ARG A 115 2.66 -1.36 4.07
N VAL A 116 2.22 -2.30 3.25
CA VAL A 116 3.10 -3.27 2.58
C VAL A 116 4.13 -2.51 1.75
N ASN A 117 5.37 -2.95 1.80
CA ASN A 117 6.48 -2.43 0.99
C ASN A 117 7.50 -3.54 0.72
N THR A 118 8.33 -3.34 -0.29
CA THR A 118 9.42 -4.25 -0.68
C THR A 118 10.78 -3.82 -0.14
N ALA A 119 10.85 -2.65 0.52
CA ALA A 119 12.10 -2.11 1.04
C ALA A 119 12.75 -3.06 2.04
N LYS A 120 14.07 -3.25 1.91
CA LYS A 120 14.91 -4.05 2.83
C LYS A 120 15.31 -3.26 4.07
N GLY A 121 15.28 -1.94 3.99
CA GLY A 121 15.65 -1.05 5.08
C GLY A 121 15.75 0.40 4.63
N THR A 122 16.44 1.20 5.44
CA THR A 122 16.71 2.61 5.18
C THR A 122 18.21 2.85 5.05
N GLN A 123 18.62 3.49 3.96
CA GLN A 123 19.98 3.93 3.69
C GLN A 123 19.96 5.34 3.10
N ASN A 124 20.85 6.23 3.52
CA ASN A 124 20.88 7.63 3.09
C ASN A 124 19.50 8.33 3.26
N ASN A 125 18.79 8.04 4.35
CA ASN A 125 17.45 8.56 4.67
C ASN A 125 16.34 8.17 3.64
N HIS A 126 16.60 7.18 2.79
CA HIS A 126 15.66 6.63 1.81
C HIS A 126 15.56 5.11 1.95
N ALA A 127 14.47 4.55 1.47
CA ALA A 127 14.34 3.11 1.32
C ALA A 127 15.42 2.57 0.37
N TYR A 128 15.92 1.36 0.64
CA TYR A 128 16.76 0.64 -0.31
C TYR A 128 16.15 -0.71 -0.66
N TYR A 129 16.45 -1.18 -1.86
CA TYR A 129 15.89 -2.36 -2.47
C TYR A 129 16.98 -3.23 -3.07
N ASP A 130 16.74 -4.54 -3.20
CA ASP A 130 17.67 -5.46 -3.85
C ASP A 130 17.73 -5.22 -5.37
N SER A 131 16.61 -4.76 -5.96
CA SER A 131 16.54 -4.43 -7.39
C SER A 131 15.68 -3.18 -7.64
N TRP A 132 15.81 -2.60 -8.84
CA TRP A 132 14.98 -1.45 -9.25
C TRP A 132 13.49 -1.82 -9.38
N GLU A 133 13.18 -3.06 -9.76
CA GLU A 133 11.81 -3.57 -9.85
C GLU A 133 11.12 -3.53 -8.49
N GLU A 134 11.85 -3.85 -7.41
CA GLU A 134 11.29 -3.78 -6.06
C GLU A 134 10.83 -2.37 -5.70
N SER A 135 11.53 -1.32 -6.17
CA SER A 135 11.06 0.05 -5.94
C SER A 135 9.80 0.38 -6.75
N VAL A 136 9.62 -0.22 -7.93
CA VAL A 136 8.38 -0.07 -8.73
C VAL A 136 7.22 -0.75 -8.01
N TYR A 137 7.43 -1.96 -7.49
CA TYR A 137 6.41 -2.66 -6.70
C TYR A 137 6.03 -1.88 -5.44
N ASP A 138 7.01 -1.30 -4.74
CA ASP A 138 6.73 -0.46 -3.58
C ASP A 138 5.87 0.77 -3.93
N TYR A 139 6.15 1.39 -5.09
CA TYR A 139 5.35 2.50 -5.58
C TYR A 139 3.94 2.06 -6.01
N ALA A 140 3.78 0.88 -6.59
CA ALA A 140 2.48 0.32 -6.90
C ALA A 140 1.64 0.09 -5.62
N PHE A 141 2.23 -0.44 -4.55
CA PHE A 141 1.57 -0.53 -3.24
C PHE A 141 1.21 0.84 -2.66
N TYR A 142 2.07 1.84 -2.86
CA TYR A 142 1.77 3.22 -2.50
C TYR A 142 0.54 3.74 -3.24
N GLN A 143 0.45 3.52 -4.56
CA GLN A 143 -0.72 3.89 -5.36
C GLN A 143 -2.00 3.20 -4.86
N CYS A 144 -1.95 1.89 -4.64
CA CYS A 144 -3.08 1.13 -4.10
C CYS A 144 -3.57 1.70 -2.77
N ARG A 145 -2.66 2.09 -1.89
CA ARG A 145 -3.00 2.59 -0.55
C ARG A 145 -3.55 4.00 -0.55
N TYR A 146 -2.95 4.91 -1.32
CA TYR A 146 -3.19 6.35 -1.20
C TYR A 146 -3.87 6.98 -2.41
N LEU A 147 -3.76 6.37 -3.59
CA LEU A 147 -4.25 6.95 -4.83
C LEU A 147 -5.48 6.22 -5.41
N GLY A 148 -6.07 5.30 -4.63
CA GLY A 148 -7.24 4.53 -5.07
C GLY A 148 -8.41 5.39 -5.53
N GLY A 149 -8.67 6.50 -4.83
CA GLY A 149 -9.75 7.46 -5.13
C GLY A 149 -9.42 8.53 -6.17
N ILE A 150 -8.21 8.52 -6.75
CA ILE A 150 -7.80 9.49 -7.78
C ILE A 150 -8.20 8.96 -9.15
N HIS A 151 -8.95 9.75 -9.92
CA HIS A 151 -9.52 9.35 -11.21
C HIS A 151 -9.09 10.24 -12.39
N THR A 152 -8.54 11.43 -12.10
CA THR A 152 -8.06 12.38 -13.13
C THR A 152 -6.61 12.78 -12.91
N GLU A 153 -5.93 13.24 -13.97
CA GLU A 153 -4.56 13.76 -13.87
C GLU A 153 -4.48 15.00 -12.99
N GLU A 154 -5.49 15.86 -13.04
CA GLU A 154 -5.57 17.06 -12.21
C GLU A 154 -5.63 16.72 -10.72
N GLU A 155 -6.37 15.68 -10.36
CA GLU A 155 -6.41 15.17 -8.99
C GLU A 155 -5.06 14.60 -8.58
N TYR A 156 -4.41 13.88 -9.50
CA TYR A 156 -3.07 13.33 -9.25
C TYR A 156 -2.06 14.46 -9.01
N PHE A 157 -2.01 15.47 -9.88
CA PHE A 157 -1.11 16.61 -9.70
C PHE A 157 -1.41 17.41 -8.44
N ARG A 158 -2.69 17.58 -8.05
CA ARG A 158 -3.05 18.18 -6.76
C ARG A 158 -2.51 17.37 -5.59
N TYR A 159 -2.65 16.05 -5.65
CA TYR A 159 -2.11 15.16 -4.62
C TYR A 159 -0.59 15.28 -4.53
N LEU A 160 0.14 15.27 -5.65
CA LEU A 160 1.59 15.42 -5.65
C LEU A 160 2.02 16.75 -5.01
N ASN A 161 1.34 17.83 -5.31
CA ASN A 161 1.63 19.14 -4.75
C ASN A 161 1.33 19.24 -3.25
N ALA A 162 0.32 18.53 -2.76
CA ALA A 162 -0.14 18.63 -1.38
C ALA A 162 0.54 17.63 -0.43
N SER A 163 0.97 16.48 -0.92
CA SER A 163 1.28 15.33 -0.05
C SER A 163 2.55 14.55 -0.43
N TYR A 164 3.09 14.75 -1.63
CA TYR A 164 4.22 13.95 -2.09
C TYR A 164 5.56 14.73 -2.02
N ALA A 165 5.59 15.95 -2.51
CA ALA A 165 6.81 16.71 -2.65
C ALA A 165 6.86 17.93 -1.72
N GLU A 166 8.03 18.18 -1.17
CA GLU A 166 8.33 19.40 -0.38
C GLU A 166 8.68 20.60 -1.29
N ASP A 167 9.10 20.34 -2.55
CA ASP A 167 9.45 21.37 -3.52
C ASP A 167 8.20 21.94 -4.20
N PRO A 168 7.88 23.22 -4.07
CA PRO A 168 6.72 23.86 -4.70
C PRO A 168 6.73 23.79 -6.24
N ASN A 169 7.91 23.59 -6.85
CA ASN A 169 8.06 23.46 -8.30
C ASN A 169 8.00 22.02 -8.79
N TYR A 170 7.76 21.04 -7.92
CA TYR A 170 7.79 19.62 -8.27
C TYR A 170 6.85 19.26 -9.41
N VAL A 171 5.58 19.65 -9.29
CA VAL A 171 4.57 19.39 -10.32
C VAL A 171 4.94 20.02 -11.68
N SER A 172 5.50 21.22 -11.68
CA SER A 172 5.98 21.87 -12.91
C SER A 172 7.12 21.09 -13.56
N LYS A 173 8.05 20.55 -12.75
CA LYS A 173 9.14 19.70 -13.24
C LYS A 173 8.61 18.42 -13.85
N VAL A 174 7.68 17.74 -13.17
CA VAL A 174 7.05 16.52 -13.66
C VAL A 174 6.33 16.77 -14.99
N LYS A 175 5.50 17.80 -15.07
CA LYS A 175 4.81 18.19 -16.34
C LYS A 175 5.80 18.49 -17.45
N SER A 176 6.87 19.23 -17.17
CA SER A 176 7.92 19.53 -18.15
C SER A 176 8.60 18.28 -18.69
N VAL A 177 8.83 17.27 -17.84
CA VAL A 177 9.41 15.99 -18.26
C VAL A 177 8.43 15.23 -19.16
N ILE A 178 7.14 15.16 -18.79
CA ILE A 178 6.10 14.49 -19.60
C ILE A 178 6.13 15.02 -21.03
N GLU A 179 6.13 16.35 -21.19
CA GLU A 179 6.07 16.99 -22.52
C GLU A 179 7.40 16.83 -23.28
N LYS A 180 8.55 17.10 -22.63
CA LYS A 180 9.86 17.02 -23.28
C LYS A 180 10.22 15.62 -23.74
N GLN A 181 9.85 14.60 -22.97
CA GLN A 181 10.15 13.19 -23.26
C GLN A 181 8.99 12.49 -23.99
N LYS A 182 7.88 13.21 -24.26
CA LYS A 182 6.67 12.66 -24.91
C LYS A 182 6.15 11.40 -24.22
N LEU A 183 6.18 11.38 -22.89
CA LEU A 183 5.93 10.15 -22.12
C LEU A 183 4.52 9.58 -22.31
N ARG A 184 3.54 10.39 -22.76
CA ARG A 184 2.18 9.90 -23.07
C ARG A 184 2.16 8.93 -24.24
N GLU A 185 3.12 9.05 -25.17
CA GLU A 185 3.20 8.18 -26.34
C GLU A 185 3.69 6.75 -26.00
N LEU A 186 4.24 6.57 -24.79
CA LEU A 186 4.77 5.29 -24.32
C LEU A 186 3.69 4.38 -23.72
N PHE A 187 2.52 4.89 -23.37
CA PHE A 187 1.43 4.20 -22.69
C PHE A 187 0.10 4.29 -23.44
#